data_486a2654c13f5b542711344d99e4304d
#
_entry.id   486a2654c13f5b542711344d99e4304d
#
_cell.length_a   1.000
_cell.length_b   1.000
_cell.length_c   1.000
_cell.angle_alpha   90.00
_cell.angle_beta   90.00
_cell.angle_gamma   90.00
#
_symmetry.space_group_name_H-M   'P 1'
#
loop_
_entity.id
_entity.type
_entity.pdbx_description
1 polymer ?
#
loop_
_entity_poly.entity_id
_entity_poly.type
_entity_poly.pdbx_seq_one_letter_code
_entity_poly.pdbx_strand_id
1 'polypeptide(L)'
;LSLVGSEMCIRDSGNNRVILATDGDLNVGITSEGELTRLIKKEKESGVFLSVLGFGTENIKDNKMEALADNGNGNYSYIDSRFEAKKVLSEELGANFFTVAKDVKFQLEFNPKFIKGYRLIGYENRIMDDEDFKDDTKDGGEIGSGHRVTVLYEIVDKDSPMDIGSDLKYQSSAVTESNDLLNIAVRYKEPDSETSKELNYPVTTEAIKTEMSDNMKFASAVAETGMLLRDSEFKGKSSYDDVESL
;
A
#
# COMPACT_ATOMS: atom_id res chain seq x y z
N LEU A 1 -31.97 -7.13 2.95
CA LEU A 1 -31.39 -7.20 4.29
C LEU A 1 -31.34 -5.80 4.85
N SER A 2 -32.28 -5.47 5.71
CA SER A 2 -32.21 -4.29 6.53
C SER A 2 -31.08 -4.51 7.52
N LEU A 3 -29.98 -3.79 7.38
CA LEU A 3 -29.10 -3.55 8.50
C LEU A 3 -29.90 -2.74 9.49
N VAL A 4 -30.52 -3.43 10.44
CA VAL A 4 -30.94 -2.81 11.67
C VAL A 4 -29.64 -2.44 12.35
N GLY A 5 -29.23 -1.18 12.20
CA GLY A 5 -28.05 -0.68 12.84
C GLY A 5 -28.20 -0.88 14.33
N SER A 6 -27.36 -1.73 14.89
CA SER A 6 -27.05 -1.64 16.29
C SER A 6 -26.23 -0.36 16.46
N GLU A 7 -26.87 0.76 16.64
CA GLU A 7 -26.25 1.92 17.24
C GLU A 7 -25.93 1.59 18.72
N MET A 8 -24.91 0.80 18.88
CA MET A 8 -24.23 0.76 20.16
C MET A 8 -22.91 1.49 19.98
N CYS A 9 -23.01 2.76 19.66
CA CYS A 9 -21.89 3.67 19.63
C CYS A 9 -21.55 4.07 21.06
N ILE A 10 -20.90 3.19 21.77
CA ILE A 10 -20.07 3.62 22.87
C ILE A 10 -18.83 4.17 22.19
N ARG A 11 -18.79 5.46 21.93
CA ARG A 11 -17.57 6.19 21.62
C ARG A 11 -16.75 6.21 22.90
N ASP A 12 -15.96 5.18 23.04
CA ASP A 12 -15.07 4.99 24.15
C ASP A 12 -13.66 5.46 23.75
N SER A 13 -12.76 5.62 24.67
CA SER A 13 -11.34 5.91 24.45
C SER A 13 -10.58 4.75 23.77
N GLY A 14 -11.28 3.86 23.09
CA GLY A 14 -10.79 2.69 22.39
C GLY A 14 -10.75 2.85 20.87
N ASN A 15 -10.44 1.76 20.20
CA ASN A 15 -10.43 1.66 18.75
C ASN A 15 -11.86 1.51 18.22
N ASN A 16 -12.44 2.61 17.74
CA ASN A 16 -13.79 2.64 17.18
C ASN A 16 -13.74 2.29 15.69
N ARG A 17 -14.28 1.12 15.32
CA ARG A 17 -14.26 0.66 13.93
C ARG A 17 -15.58 0.05 13.51
N VAL A 18 -16.01 0.41 12.31
CA VAL A 18 -17.13 -0.22 11.60
C VAL A 18 -16.58 -1.22 10.59
N ILE A 19 -17.17 -2.39 10.50
CA ILE A 19 -16.87 -3.40 9.49
C ILE A 19 -18.09 -3.50 8.58
N LEU A 20 -17.92 -3.10 7.33
CA LEU A 20 -18.95 -3.21 6.30
C LEU A 20 -18.72 -4.49 5.49
N ALA A 21 -19.65 -5.43 5.58
CA ALA A 21 -19.65 -6.65 4.75
C ALA A 21 -20.67 -6.45 3.62
N THR A 22 -20.21 -6.46 2.36
CA THR A 22 -21.04 -6.12 1.20
C THR A 22 -20.55 -6.80 -0.08
N ASP A 23 -21.44 -6.93 -1.05
CA ASP A 23 -21.09 -7.29 -2.44
C ASP A 23 -20.77 -6.04 -3.31
N GLY A 24 -20.75 -4.85 -2.70
CA GLY A 24 -20.52 -3.58 -3.38
C GLY A 24 -21.79 -2.90 -3.90
N ASP A 25 -22.93 -3.53 -3.77
CA ASP A 25 -24.21 -3.00 -4.26
C ASP A 25 -24.96 -2.29 -3.11
N LEU A 26 -24.64 -1.01 -2.93
CA LEU A 26 -25.26 -0.16 -1.90
C LEU A 26 -26.55 0.45 -2.44
N ASN A 27 -27.64 -0.30 -2.34
CA ASN A 27 -28.95 0.04 -2.96
C ASN A 27 -29.92 0.77 -2.03
N VAL A 28 -29.62 0.88 -0.75
CA VAL A 28 -30.53 1.44 0.27
C VAL A 28 -29.84 2.53 1.07
N GLY A 29 -30.53 3.63 1.30
CA GLY A 29 -30.01 4.78 2.05
C GLY A 29 -29.21 5.74 1.18
N ILE A 30 -28.04 6.13 1.64
CA ILE A 30 -27.14 6.99 0.87
C ILE A 30 -26.50 6.16 -0.24
N THR A 31 -26.96 6.34 -1.47
CA THR A 31 -26.49 5.60 -2.65
C THR A 31 -25.49 6.39 -3.50
N SER A 32 -25.45 7.71 -3.30
CA SER A 32 -24.49 8.60 -3.97
C SER A 32 -23.08 8.38 -3.40
N GLU A 33 -22.13 8.04 -4.25
CA GLU A 33 -20.72 7.87 -3.88
C GLU A 33 -20.16 9.10 -3.15
N GLY A 34 -20.49 10.29 -3.63
CA GLY A 34 -20.02 11.54 -3.04
C GLY A 34 -20.56 11.81 -1.64
N GLU A 35 -21.84 11.46 -1.38
CA GLU A 35 -22.44 11.61 -0.06
C GLU A 35 -21.91 10.57 0.92
N LEU A 36 -21.72 9.33 0.47
CA LEU A 36 -21.16 8.26 1.28
C LEU A 36 -19.72 8.56 1.67
N THR A 37 -18.89 9.01 0.71
CA THR A 37 -17.52 9.43 0.99
C THR A 37 -17.44 10.58 1.98
N ARG A 38 -18.34 11.57 1.88
CA ARG A 38 -18.41 12.68 2.86
C ARG A 38 -18.80 12.19 4.26
N LEU A 39 -19.74 11.26 4.35
CA LEU A 39 -20.12 10.67 5.63
C LEU A 39 -18.93 9.93 6.26
N ILE A 40 -18.27 9.09 5.48
CA ILE A 40 -17.12 8.32 5.94
C ILE A 40 -15.99 9.25 6.43
N LYS A 41 -15.65 10.29 5.66
CA LYS A 41 -14.64 11.28 6.06
C LYS A 41 -15.02 11.99 7.36
N LYS A 42 -16.27 12.37 7.51
CA LYS A 42 -16.76 12.99 8.75
C LYS A 42 -16.65 12.06 9.95
N GLU A 43 -17.00 10.80 9.80
CA GLU A 43 -16.90 9.81 10.89
C GLU A 43 -15.44 9.46 11.20
N LYS A 44 -14.55 9.41 10.18
CA LYS A 44 -13.10 9.31 10.34
C LYS A 44 -12.54 10.44 11.22
N GLU A 45 -12.91 11.69 10.95
CA GLU A 45 -12.50 12.85 11.77
C GLU A 45 -12.97 12.74 13.23
N SER A 46 -14.05 12.01 13.47
CA SER A 46 -14.54 11.72 14.83
C SER A 46 -13.87 10.51 15.48
N GLY A 47 -12.90 9.88 14.82
CA GLY A 47 -12.14 8.72 15.31
C GLY A 47 -12.84 7.38 15.07
N VAL A 48 -13.80 7.30 14.15
CA VAL A 48 -14.46 6.04 13.74
C VAL A 48 -13.93 5.60 12.39
N PHE A 49 -13.25 4.47 12.33
CA PHE A 49 -12.65 3.93 11.12
C PHE A 49 -13.57 2.92 10.42
N LEU A 50 -13.40 2.74 9.11
CA LEU A 50 -14.23 1.85 8.29
C LEU A 50 -13.36 0.81 7.59
N SER A 51 -13.54 -0.46 7.90
CA SER A 51 -13.02 -1.57 7.10
C SER A 51 -14.13 -2.17 6.25
N VAL A 52 -13.80 -2.59 5.03
CA VAL A 52 -14.75 -3.16 4.09
C VAL A 52 -14.36 -4.59 3.73
N LEU A 53 -15.32 -5.50 3.84
CA LEU A 53 -15.18 -6.89 3.42
C LEU A 53 -16.08 -7.11 2.20
N GLY A 54 -15.47 -7.37 1.04
CA GLY A 54 -16.16 -7.66 -0.20
C GLY A 54 -16.50 -9.13 -0.32
N PHE A 55 -17.72 -9.46 -0.74
CA PHE A 55 -18.20 -10.82 -0.97
C PHE A 55 -18.87 -10.92 -2.33
N GLY A 56 -18.87 -12.12 -2.92
CA GLY A 56 -19.59 -12.38 -4.17
C GLY A 56 -18.65 -12.66 -5.35
N THR A 57 -19.23 -13.10 -6.47
CA THR A 57 -18.50 -13.45 -7.69
C THR A 57 -18.96 -12.69 -8.93
N GLU A 58 -20.10 -12.01 -8.84
CA GLU A 58 -20.71 -11.27 -9.95
C GLU A 58 -20.89 -9.80 -9.54
N ASN A 59 -20.57 -8.88 -10.44
CA ASN A 59 -20.74 -7.43 -10.29
C ASN A 59 -20.06 -6.78 -9.06
N ILE A 60 -18.97 -7.37 -8.59
CA ILE A 60 -18.18 -6.81 -7.49
C ILE A 60 -17.63 -5.45 -7.93
N LYS A 61 -17.81 -4.44 -7.08
CA LYS A 61 -17.30 -3.08 -7.31
C LYS A 61 -16.07 -2.83 -6.44
N ASP A 62 -14.99 -3.58 -6.70
CA ASP A 62 -13.74 -3.52 -5.93
C ASP A 62 -13.24 -2.09 -5.76
N ASN A 63 -13.12 -1.34 -6.83
CA ASN A 63 -12.64 0.05 -6.78
C ASN A 63 -13.48 0.93 -5.84
N LYS A 64 -14.79 0.69 -5.78
CA LYS A 64 -15.67 1.43 -4.88
C LYS A 64 -15.44 1.04 -3.42
N MET A 65 -15.32 -0.25 -3.15
CA MET A 65 -15.10 -0.78 -1.80
C MET A 65 -13.73 -0.40 -1.25
N GLU A 66 -12.70 -0.45 -2.10
CA GLU A 66 -11.37 0.03 -1.79
C GLU A 66 -11.40 1.53 -1.46
N ALA A 67 -12.02 2.35 -2.32
CA ALA A 67 -12.14 3.78 -2.08
C ALA A 67 -12.90 4.12 -0.79
N LEU A 68 -13.92 3.34 -0.40
CA LEU A 68 -14.62 3.52 0.87
C LEU A 68 -13.73 3.22 2.07
N ALA A 69 -12.95 2.13 2.01
CA ALA A 69 -12.03 1.76 3.07
C ALA A 69 -10.91 2.80 3.22
N ASP A 70 -10.29 3.22 2.13
CA ASP A 70 -9.22 4.23 2.11
C ASP A 70 -9.69 5.57 2.69
N ASN A 71 -10.89 6.04 2.31
CA ASN A 71 -11.46 7.26 2.88
C ASN A 71 -11.85 7.12 4.36
N GLY A 72 -11.95 5.88 4.86
CA GLY A 72 -12.34 5.55 6.23
C GLY A 72 -11.19 5.11 7.13
N ASN A 73 -9.94 5.28 6.75
CA ASN A 73 -8.76 4.80 7.49
C ASN A 73 -8.89 3.31 7.86
N GLY A 74 -9.33 2.51 6.91
CA GLY A 74 -9.48 1.08 7.09
C GLY A 74 -8.92 0.28 5.94
N ASN A 75 -9.12 -1.04 6.00
CA ASN A 75 -8.63 -1.96 5.00
C ASN A 75 -9.80 -2.53 4.18
N TYR A 76 -9.57 -2.74 2.90
CA TYR A 76 -10.43 -3.54 2.05
C TYR A 76 -9.88 -4.95 1.93
N SER A 77 -10.74 -5.97 2.08
CA SER A 77 -10.40 -7.36 1.85
C SER A 77 -11.51 -8.04 1.06
N TYR A 78 -11.13 -8.74 -0.01
CA TYR A 78 -12.06 -9.57 -0.77
C TYR A 78 -12.09 -10.98 -0.20
N ILE A 79 -13.27 -11.44 0.18
CA ILE A 79 -13.49 -12.75 0.79
C ILE A 79 -14.08 -13.69 -0.25
N ASP A 80 -13.22 -14.45 -0.93
CA ASP A 80 -13.60 -15.43 -1.95
C ASP A 80 -13.95 -16.81 -1.37
N SER A 81 -13.46 -17.08 -0.16
CA SER A 81 -13.54 -18.41 0.44
C SER A 81 -13.61 -18.36 1.97
N ARG A 82 -14.00 -19.49 2.57
CA ARG A 82 -13.93 -19.65 4.03
C ARG A 82 -12.49 -19.59 4.57
N PHE A 83 -11.52 -19.95 3.74
CA PHE A 83 -10.11 -19.89 4.10
C PHE A 83 -9.66 -18.43 4.22
N GLU A 84 -10.00 -17.61 3.22
CA GLU A 84 -9.70 -16.18 3.26
C GLU A 84 -10.45 -15.46 4.39
N ALA A 85 -11.70 -15.82 4.64
CA ALA A 85 -12.45 -15.30 5.78
C ALA A 85 -11.76 -15.60 7.11
N LYS A 86 -11.25 -16.83 7.30
CA LYS A 86 -10.50 -17.21 8.50
C LYS A 86 -9.21 -16.41 8.63
N LYS A 87 -8.47 -16.25 7.55
CA LYS A 87 -7.22 -15.47 7.51
C LYS A 87 -7.49 -14.02 7.95
N VAL A 88 -8.40 -13.33 7.29
CA VAL A 88 -8.70 -11.91 7.53
C VAL A 88 -9.30 -11.66 8.91
N LEU A 89 -10.26 -12.50 9.34
CA LEU A 89 -11.04 -12.31 10.58
C LEU A 89 -10.44 -12.99 11.82
N SER A 90 -9.39 -13.78 11.66
CA SER A 90 -8.76 -14.49 12.77
C SER A 90 -7.25 -14.31 12.81
N GLU A 91 -6.55 -14.63 11.72
CA GLU A 91 -5.08 -14.61 11.70
C GLU A 91 -4.54 -13.18 11.57
N GLU A 92 -5.21 -12.34 10.78
CA GLU A 92 -4.85 -10.93 10.55
C GLU A 92 -5.73 -9.95 11.35
N LEU A 93 -6.46 -10.43 12.36
CA LEU A 93 -7.36 -9.59 13.15
C LEU A 93 -6.63 -8.38 13.75
N GLY A 94 -5.43 -8.61 14.28
CA GLY A 94 -4.60 -7.54 14.85
C GLY A 94 -4.23 -6.48 13.81
N ALA A 95 -3.83 -6.92 12.61
CA ALA A 95 -3.43 -6.03 11.53
C ALA A 95 -4.61 -5.23 10.97
N ASN A 96 -5.79 -5.85 10.90
CA ASN A 96 -6.97 -5.22 10.30
C ASN A 96 -7.74 -4.30 11.25
N PHE A 97 -7.63 -4.52 12.57
CA PHE A 97 -8.49 -3.83 13.54
C PHE A 97 -7.75 -2.96 14.56
N PHE A 98 -6.44 -3.11 14.72
CA PHE A 98 -5.66 -2.33 15.68
C PHE A 98 -4.59 -1.51 14.96
N THR A 99 -4.94 -0.30 14.59
CA THR A 99 -4.00 0.64 13.95
C THR A 99 -2.89 1.02 14.94
N VAL A 100 -1.64 0.84 14.55
CA VAL A 100 -0.44 1.21 15.32
C VAL A 100 0.27 2.43 14.73
N ALA A 101 0.05 2.71 13.44
CA ALA A 101 0.52 3.92 12.77
C ALA A 101 -0.49 4.34 11.72
N LYS A 102 -0.77 5.62 11.66
CA LYS A 102 -1.61 6.24 10.64
C LYS A 102 -0.78 7.18 9.77
N ASP A 103 -1.32 7.49 8.60
CA ASP A 103 -0.70 8.46 7.67
C ASP A 103 0.73 8.09 7.30
N VAL A 104 0.95 6.79 7.05
CA VAL A 104 2.27 6.24 6.77
C VAL A 104 2.64 6.48 5.32
N LYS A 105 3.78 7.13 5.12
CA LYS A 105 4.35 7.48 3.82
C LYS A 105 5.77 6.96 3.71
N PHE A 106 6.13 6.51 2.52
CA PHE A 106 7.48 6.04 2.20
C PHE A 106 8.07 6.90 1.10
N GLN A 107 9.32 7.29 1.28
CA GLN A 107 10.13 7.90 0.23
C GLN A 107 11.45 7.14 0.12
N LEU A 108 11.80 6.73 -1.09
CA LEU A 108 13.07 6.08 -1.39
C LEU A 108 13.92 7.02 -2.24
N GLU A 109 15.12 7.26 -1.78
CA GLU A 109 16.14 8.02 -2.52
C GLU A 109 17.27 7.07 -2.92
N PHE A 110 17.42 6.82 -4.21
CA PHE A 110 18.45 5.96 -4.75
C PHE A 110 19.72 6.75 -5.03
N ASN A 111 20.87 6.20 -4.63
CA ASN A 111 22.16 6.85 -4.84
C ASN A 111 22.59 6.70 -6.32
N PRO A 112 22.71 7.79 -7.08
CA PRO A 112 23.07 7.75 -8.49
C PRO A 112 24.51 7.29 -8.74
N LYS A 113 25.33 7.18 -7.70
CA LYS A 113 26.67 6.56 -7.76
C LYS A 113 26.59 5.07 -8.12
N PHE A 114 25.53 4.39 -7.72
CA PHE A 114 25.36 2.94 -7.87
C PHE A 114 24.15 2.59 -8.77
N ILE A 115 23.11 3.40 -8.78
CA ILE A 115 21.85 3.11 -9.45
C ILE A 115 21.55 4.24 -10.45
N LYS A 116 21.50 3.90 -11.73
CA LYS A 116 21.18 4.88 -12.79
C LYS A 116 19.70 4.98 -13.11
N GLY A 117 18.91 3.99 -12.70
CA GLY A 117 17.47 4.00 -12.89
C GLY A 117 16.75 3.04 -11.96
N TYR A 118 15.49 3.34 -11.71
CA TYR A 118 14.62 2.50 -10.88
C TYR A 118 13.17 2.63 -11.33
N ARG A 119 12.37 1.64 -10.98
CA ARG A 119 10.95 1.59 -11.25
C ARG A 119 10.22 0.90 -10.10
N LEU A 120 9.15 1.53 -9.61
CA LEU A 120 8.24 0.90 -8.67
C LEU A 120 7.41 -0.18 -9.39
N ILE A 121 7.21 -1.32 -8.77
CA ILE A 121 6.38 -2.41 -9.28
C ILE A 121 5.11 -2.49 -8.42
N GLY A 122 3.96 -2.24 -9.03
CA GLY A 122 2.68 -2.12 -8.33
C GLY A 122 2.50 -0.76 -7.63
N TYR A 123 1.46 -0.63 -6.85
CA TYR A 123 1.11 0.60 -6.13
C TYR A 123 0.87 1.83 -7.02
N GLU A 124 0.54 1.66 -8.30
CA GLU A 124 0.35 2.76 -9.25
C GLU A 124 -0.77 3.73 -8.83
N ASN A 125 -1.75 3.25 -8.06
CA ASN A 125 -2.84 4.05 -7.49
C ASN A 125 -2.51 4.71 -6.15
N ARG A 126 -1.30 4.50 -5.62
CA ARG A 126 -0.83 5.02 -4.31
C ARG A 126 0.48 5.79 -4.41
N ILE A 127 0.87 6.17 -5.61
CA ILE A 127 2.03 7.02 -5.83
C ILE A 127 1.68 8.42 -5.34
N MET A 128 2.62 9.01 -4.61
CA MET A 128 2.52 10.35 -4.04
C MET A 128 3.60 11.23 -4.65
N ASP A 129 3.31 12.50 -4.85
CA ASP A 129 4.32 13.47 -5.30
C ASP A 129 5.36 13.71 -4.20
N ASP A 130 6.61 13.96 -4.60
CA ASP A 130 7.74 14.11 -3.65
C ASP A 130 7.49 15.22 -2.62
N GLU A 131 6.81 16.30 -3.01
CA GLU A 131 6.45 17.41 -2.13
C GLU A 131 5.40 17.02 -1.06
N ASP A 132 4.55 16.04 -1.37
CA ASP A 132 3.48 15.57 -0.48
C ASP A 132 4.01 14.66 0.65
N PHE A 133 5.22 14.13 0.54
CA PHE A 133 5.84 13.33 1.58
C PHE A 133 5.95 14.06 2.92
N LYS A 134 6.29 15.35 2.89
CA LYS A 134 6.43 16.19 4.08
C LYS A 134 5.16 16.95 4.46
N ASP A 135 4.12 16.87 3.64
CA ASP A 135 2.84 17.54 3.90
C ASP A 135 1.96 16.67 4.81
N ASP A 136 1.76 17.11 6.05
CA ASP A 136 0.93 16.42 7.05
C ASP A 136 -0.58 16.51 6.75
N THR A 137 -0.98 17.29 5.77
CA THR A 137 -2.38 17.39 5.32
C THR A 137 -2.73 16.33 4.28
N LYS A 138 -1.73 15.71 3.67
CA LYS A 138 -1.89 14.62 2.70
C LYS A 138 -2.00 13.29 3.41
N ASP A 139 -3.05 12.59 3.11
CA ASP A 139 -3.36 11.28 3.66
C ASP A 139 -2.37 10.20 3.17
N GLY A 140 -1.96 9.34 4.06
CA GLY A 140 -1.12 8.17 3.78
C GLY A 140 -1.85 6.86 4.09
N GLY A 141 -1.13 5.78 4.23
CA GLY A 141 -1.71 4.48 4.59
C GLY A 141 -1.73 4.23 6.10
N GLU A 142 -2.59 3.30 6.54
CA GLU A 142 -2.62 2.82 7.92
C GLU A 142 -1.89 1.51 8.05
N ILE A 143 -1.17 1.35 9.15
CA ILE A 143 -0.52 0.10 9.53
C ILE A 143 -1.11 -0.41 10.83
N GLY A 144 -1.62 -1.62 10.80
CA GLY A 144 -2.15 -2.33 11.96
C GLY A 144 -1.10 -3.20 12.64
N SER A 145 -1.45 -3.67 13.83
CA SER A 145 -0.55 -4.50 14.65
C SER A 145 -0.20 -5.82 13.96
N GLY A 146 1.08 -6.02 13.66
CA GLY A 146 1.58 -7.18 12.93
C GLY A 146 1.46 -7.10 11.41
N HIS A 147 0.94 -6.02 10.87
CA HIS A 147 0.87 -5.79 9.43
C HIS A 147 2.27 -5.72 8.81
N ARG A 148 2.40 -6.30 7.62
CA ARG A 148 3.62 -6.26 6.82
C ARG A 148 3.29 -5.75 5.44
N VAL A 149 4.07 -4.78 4.98
CA VAL A 149 3.95 -4.20 3.64
C VAL A 149 5.21 -4.54 2.85
N THR A 150 5.03 -5.04 1.64
CA THR A 150 6.14 -5.33 0.72
C THR A 150 6.06 -4.37 -0.44
N VAL A 151 7.14 -3.63 -0.68
CA VAL A 151 7.29 -2.73 -1.82
C VAL A 151 8.44 -3.22 -2.67
N LEU A 152 8.21 -3.41 -3.96
CA LEU A 152 9.20 -3.92 -4.90
C LEU A 152 9.62 -2.81 -5.86
N TYR A 153 10.94 -2.71 -6.06
CA TYR A 153 11.54 -1.86 -7.07
C TYR A 153 12.43 -2.70 -7.99
N GLU A 154 12.29 -2.47 -9.27
CA GLU A 154 13.30 -2.86 -10.24
C GLU A 154 14.33 -1.75 -10.30
N ILE A 155 15.61 -2.12 -10.20
CA ILE A 155 16.71 -1.16 -10.24
C ILE A 155 17.67 -1.48 -11.38
N VAL A 156 18.25 -0.45 -11.97
CA VAL A 156 19.27 -0.58 -13.01
C VAL A 156 20.60 -0.09 -12.45
N ASP A 157 21.53 -1.02 -12.32
CA ASP A 157 22.90 -0.74 -11.90
C ASP A 157 23.57 0.30 -12.81
N LYS A 158 24.43 1.15 -12.25
CA LYS A 158 25.15 2.20 -12.99
C LYS A 158 25.93 1.65 -14.17
N ASP A 159 26.55 0.49 -14.01
CA ASP A 159 27.40 -0.14 -15.02
C ASP A 159 26.62 -1.04 -15.99
N SER A 160 25.31 -1.17 -15.82
CA SER A 160 24.45 -1.92 -16.74
C SER A 160 24.52 -1.35 -18.16
N PRO A 161 24.58 -2.17 -19.20
CA PRO A 161 24.52 -1.72 -20.60
C PRO A 161 23.12 -1.26 -21.03
N MET A 162 22.09 -1.40 -20.19
CA MET A 162 20.72 -1.02 -20.50
C MET A 162 20.65 0.49 -20.71
N ASP A 163 20.09 0.91 -21.84
CA ASP A 163 19.78 2.32 -22.10
C ASP A 163 18.44 2.66 -21.42
N ILE A 164 18.46 3.62 -20.49
CA ILE A 164 17.28 4.11 -19.76
C ILE A 164 16.89 5.54 -20.16
N GLY A 165 17.45 6.06 -21.24
CA GLY A 165 17.21 7.40 -21.76
C GLY A 165 18.47 8.27 -21.75
N SER A 166 18.37 9.43 -22.37
CA SER A 166 19.50 10.35 -22.55
C SER A 166 19.79 11.18 -21.30
N ASP A 167 21.07 11.43 -21.05
CA ASP A 167 21.51 12.41 -20.06
C ASP A 167 20.90 13.78 -20.35
N LEU A 168 20.39 14.41 -19.30
CA LEU A 168 19.82 15.75 -19.42
C LEU A 168 20.94 16.79 -19.59
N LYS A 169 20.90 17.53 -20.67
CA LYS A 169 21.96 18.48 -21.05
C LYS A 169 22.25 19.56 -20.00
N TYR A 170 21.26 19.94 -19.20
CA TYR A 170 21.32 21.06 -18.26
C TYR A 170 21.18 20.64 -16.79
N GLN A 171 21.08 19.37 -16.51
CA GLN A 171 21.02 18.85 -15.15
C GLN A 171 22.19 17.91 -14.89
N SER A 172 22.97 18.23 -13.86
CA SER A 172 23.93 17.30 -13.28
C SER A 172 23.47 16.95 -11.87
N SER A 173 23.33 15.67 -11.58
CA SER A 173 23.10 15.22 -10.21
C SER A 173 24.37 15.48 -9.39
N ALA A 174 24.27 16.30 -8.35
CA ALA A 174 25.31 16.39 -7.35
C ALA A 174 25.31 15.06 -6.58
N VAL A 175 26.33 14.24 -6.80
CA VAL A 175 26.48 12.97 -6.11
C VAL A 175 27.12 13.20 -4.75
N THR A 176 26.41 12.89 -3.68
CA THR A 176 26.99 12.87 -2.34
C THR A 176 27.93 11.66 -2.20
N GLU A 177 29.14 11.89 -1.71
CA GLU A 177 30.09 10.81 -1.43
C GLU A 177 29.60 9.99 -0.23
N SER A 178 28.90 8.91 -0.52
CA SER A 178 28.42 7.92 0.44
C SER A 178 28.56 6.52 -0.13
N ASN A 179 28.62 5.53 0.76
CA ASN A 179 28.52 4.11 0.40
C ASN A 179 27.10 3.57 0.52
N ASP A 180 26.13 4.44 0.81
CA ASP A 180 24.74 4.06 0.83
C ASP A 180 24.25 3.80 -0.58
N LEU A 181 23.56 2.69 -0.77
CA LEU A 181 22.89 2.32 -2.00
C LEU A 181 21.61 3.14 -2.21
N LEU A 182 20.89 3.31 -1.12
CA LEU A 182 19.66 4.10 -1.04
C LEU A 182 19.36 4.51 0.40
N ASN A 183 18.51 5.52 0.57
CA ASN A 183 17.89 5.86 1.85
C ASN A 183 16.39 5.59 1.78
N ILE A 184 15.86 4.97 2.83
CA ILE A 184 14.41 4.78 3.01
C ILE A 184 13.97 5.74 4.11
N ALA A 185 13.17 6.74 3.74
CA ALA A 185 12.49 7.60 4.70
C ALA A 185 11.07 7.11 4.92
N VAL A 186 10.69 6.97 6.18
CA VAL A 186 9.34 6.57 6.60
C VAL A 186 8.77 7.66 7.48
N ARG A 187 7.65 8.23 7.07
CA ARG A 187 6.93 9.24 7.83
C ARG A 187 5.60 8.66 8.30
N TYR A 188 5.23 8.88 9.55
CA TYR A 188 4.01 8.33 10.13
C TYR A 188 3.54 9.16 11.31
N LYS A 189 2.27 9.01 11.67
CA LYS A 189 1.68 9.52 12.92
C LYS A 189 1.34 8.35 13.85
N GLU A 190 1.53 8.55 15.14
CA GLU A 190 0.97 7.64 16.14
C GLU A 190 -0.57 7.73 16.13
N PRO A 191 -1.30 6.69 16.54
CA PRO A 191 -2.78 6.67 16.46
C PRO A 191 -3.44 7.90 17.09
N ASP A 192 -2.91 8.37 18.21
CA ASP A 192 -3.46 9.49 19.00
C ASP A 192 -2.73 10.84 18.74
N SER A 193 -1.87 10.90 17.73
CA SER A 193 -1.08 12.09 17.40
C SER A 193 -1.46 12.67 16.05
N GLU A 194 -1.46 13.99 15.95
CA GLU A 194 -1.55 14.72 14.67
C GLU A 194 -0.18 15.17 14.14
N THR A 195 0.89 14.91 14.92
CA THR A 195 2.26 15.26 14.52
C THR A 195 2.96 14.04 13.93
N SER A 196 3.52 14.20 12.74
CA SER A 196 4.31 13.15 12.10
C SER A 196 5.68 12.98 12.74
N LYS A 197 6.14 11.73 12.74
CA LYS A 197 7.52 11.32 13.03
C LYS A 197 8.17 10.84 11.74
N GLU A 198 9.46 11.00 11.62
CA GLU A 198 10.23 10.54 10.49
C GLU A 198 11.35 9.62 10.93
N LEU A 199 11.50 8.50 10.24
CA LEU A 199 12.58 7.53 10.42
C LEU A 199 13.36 7.46 9.11
N ASN A 200 14.68 7.40 9.21
CA ASN A 200 15.56 7.27 8.07
C ASN A 200 16.42 6.01 8.21
N TYR A 201 16.41 5.18 7.16
CA TYR A 201 17.14 3.92 7.09
C TYR A 201 18.08 3.94 5.89
N PRO A 202 19.35 4.34 6.05
CA PRO A 202 20.34 4.19 5.00
C PRO A 202 20.64 2.70 4.77
N VAL A 203 20.62 2.28 3.53
CA VAL A 203 20.92 0.92 3.10
C VAL A 203 22.23 0.92 2.34
N THR A 204 23.24 0.24 2.86
CA THR A 204 24.55 0.16 2.23
C THR A 204 24.63 -0.94 1.19
N THR A 205 25.69 -0.94 0.38
CA THR A 205 25.96 -1.99 -0.61
C THR A 205 26.14 -3.39 0.01
N GLU A 206 26.39 -3.48 1.32
CA GLU A 206 26.46 -4.75 2.06
C GLU A 206 25.09 -5.48 2.14
N ALA A 207 23.99 -4.75 1.91
CA ALA A 207 22.66 -5.33 1.86
C ALA A 207 22.41 -6.15 0.59
N ILE A 208 23.22 -5.98 -0.45
CA ILE A 208 23.11 -6.72 -1.71
C ILE A 208 23.34 -8.20 -1.44
N LYS A 209 22.39 -9.03 -1.85
CA LYS A 209 22.49 -10.50 -1.77
C LYS A 209 22.56 -11.09 -3.16
N THR A 210 23.39 -12.09 -3.34
CA THR A 210 23.53 -12.85 -4.58
C THR A 210 22.44 -13.91 -4.75
N GLU A 211 21.82 -14.31 -3.64
CA GLU A 211 20.76 -15.32 -3.63
C GLU A 211 19.48 -14.73 -3.07
N MET A 212 18.37 -14.98 -3.73
CA MET A 212 17.06 -14.59 -3.25
C MET A 212 16.61 -15.48 -2.08
N SER A 213 16.07 -14.85 -1.04
CA SER A 213 15.32 -15.57 0.00
C SER A 213 14.00 -16.11 -0.55
N ASP A 214 13.41 -17.10 0.12
CA ASP A 214 12.11 -17.66 -0.29
C ASP A 214 11.01 -16.59 -0.32
N ASN A 215 11.03 -15.65 0.63
CA ASN A 215 10.11 -14.51 0.62
C ASN A 215 10.31 -13.61 -0.60
N MET A 216 11.55 -13.38 -1.02
CA MET A 216 11.83 -12.57 -2.21
C MET A 216 11.41 -13.30 -3.48
N LYS A 217 11.64 -14.60 -3.57
CA LYS A 217 11.17 -15.44 -4.68
C LYS A 217 9.65 -15.38 -4.80
N PHE A 218 8.95 -15.58 -3.69
CA PHE A 218 7.50 -15.50 -3.67
C PHE A 218 6.98 -14.11 -4.09
N ALA A 219 7.55 -13.04 -3.53
CA ALA A 219 7.15 -11.67 -3.88
C ALA A 219 7.42 -11.37 -5.36
N SER A 220 8.54 -11.84 -5.92
CA SER A 220 8.87 -11.72 -7.34
C SER A 220 7.90 -12.49 -8.21
N ALA A 221 7.56 -13.73 -7.84
CA ALA A 221 6.58 -14.55 -8.58
C ALA A 221 5.19 -13.88 -8.63
N VAL A 222 4.74 -13.29 -7.51
CA VAL A 222 3.47 -12.54 -7.47
C VAL A 222 3.53 -11.32 -8.38
N ALA A 223 4.61 -10.54 -8.32
CA ALA A 223 4.79 -9.35 -9.14
C ALA A 223 4.83 -9.70 -10.64
N GLU A 224 5.57 -10.74 -11.01
CA GLU A 224 5.69 -11.24 -12.39
C GLU A 224 4.34 -11.73 -12.92
N THR A 225 3.60 -12.50 -12.11
CA THR A 225 2.24 -12.92 -12.44
C THR A 225 1.34 -11.70 -12.72
N GLY A 226 1.40 -10.68 -11.88
CA GLY A 226 0.64 -9.45 -12.09
C GLY A 226 1.02 -8.72 -13.38
N MET A 227 2.31 -8.66 -13.70
CA MET A 227 2.80 -8.07 -14.96
C MET A 227 2.34 -8.86 -16.19
N LEU A 228 2.34 -10.20 -16.12
CA LEU A 228 1.86 -11.06 -17.20
C LEU A 228 0.35 -10.93 -17.40
N LEU A 229 -0.44 -10.93 -16.33
CA LEU A 229 -1.90 -10.81 -16.40
C LEU A 229 -2.37 -9.50 -17.03
N ARG A 230 -1.70 -8.38 -16.72
CA ARG A 230 -2.04 -7.07 -17.28
C ARG A 230 -1.31 -6.72 -18.57
N ASP A 231 -0.58 -7.67 -19.15
CA ASP A 231 0.24 -7.48 -20.36
C ASP A 231 1.17 -6.27 -20.28
N SER A 232 1.85 -6.13 -19.15
CA SER A 232 2.75 -5.00 -18.88
C SER A 232 3.85 -4.89 -19.94
N GLU A 233 4.15 -3.68 -20.39
CA GLU A 233 5.29 -3.40 -21.27
C GLU A 233 6.64 -3.78 -20.62
N PHE A 234 6.69 -3.85 -19.30
CA PHE A 234 7.88 -4.18 -18.52
C PHE A 234 8.00 -5.67 -18.18
N LYS A 235 7.11 -6.52 -18.63
CA LYS A 235 7.21 -7.98 -18.40
C LYS A 235 8.44 -8.62 -19.06
N GLY A 236 9.05 -7.91 -20.03
CA GLY A 236 10.20 -8.40 -20.77
C GLY A 236 9.91 -9.71 -21.49
N LYS A 237 10.71 -10.73 -21.20
CA LYS A 237 10.57 -12.10 -21.76
C LYS A 237 9.96 -13.08 -20.76
N SER A 238 9.51 -12.62 -19.60
CA SER A 238 8.91 -13.47 -18.57
C SER A 238 7.73 -14.26 -19.10
N SER A 239 7.59 -15.46 -18.59
CA SER A 239 6.51 -16.39 -18.89
C SER A 239 5.95 -17.01 -17.62
N TYR A 240 4.79 -17.66 -17.69
CA TYR A 240 4.25 -18.38 -16.54
C TYR A 240 5.13 -19.55 -16.09
N ASP A 241 5.89 -20.16 -17.03
CA ASP A 241 6.84 -21.22 -16.70
C ASP A 241 8.02 -20.66 -15.86
N ASP A 242 8.46 -19.42 -16.13
CA ASP A 242 9.48 -18.76 -15.33
C ASP A 242 8.99 -18.50 -13.90
N VAL A 243 7.73 -18.04 -13.77
CA VAL A 243 7.08 -17.84 -12.46
C VAL A 243 7.00 -19.13 -11.66
N GLU A 244 6.64 -20.26 -12.31
CA GLU A 244 6.56 -21.57 -11.65
C GLU A 244 7.93 -22.08 -11.18
N SER A 245 9.00 -21.65 -11.83
CA SER A 245 10.37 -22.08 -11.54
C SER A 245 11.05 -21.33 -10.38
N LEU A 246 10.50 -20.20 -9.92
CA LEU A 246 10.99 -19.40 -8.80
C LEU A 246 10.78 -20.08 -7.45
#